data_26f1e2f4203503c0dab1822a19a5618a
#
_entry.id   26f1e2f4203503c0dab1822a19a5618a
#
_cell.length_a   1.000
_cell.length_b   1.000
_cell.length_c   1.000
_cell.angle_alpha   90.00
_cell.angle_beta   90.00
_cell.angle_gamma   90.00
#
_symmetry.space_group_name_H-M   'P 1'
#
loop_
_entity.id
_entity.type
_entity.pdbx_description
1 polymer ?
#
loop_
_entity_poly.entity_id
_entity_poly.type
_entity_poly.pdbx_seq_one_letter_code
_entity_poly.pdbx_strand_id
1 'polypeptide(L)'
;MKQNNMLAMILAGGRGSRLHELTNKVAKPAVSYGGKYRIIDFPLSNCANSGINVVGVLTQYESILLNSYVAAGRRWGLDAKESGVFVLPPREKADANLDVYRGTADAISQNIDFIDTYSPEYLLVLSGDHIYKMNYDKMLQEHKDNGADATIAVIEVPMKEASRFGIMNTDDENRIIEFEEKPEHPKSNLASMGIYIFNWKLLRKKLVADMKDPDSNHDFGKDIIPTLLNDGKKLYAYKFKGYWKDVGTIDSLWEANMDLLSKNNELDLNDPTWKIYTEDATALPQYIGPDAEINHAFVNQGCVIEGEITNSVLFTGAKVGKGAKIINSVLMPGVVVDENAVVTRALVADNVKIGAGAVVGDAKSEHIELISKRVKGLE
;
A
#
# COMPACT_ATOMS: atom_id res chain seq x y z
N MET A 1 7.02 -24.35 -11.47
CA MET A 1 6.31 -24.05 -10.21
C MET A 1 4.89 -24.58 -10.32
N LYS A 2 4.35 -25.22 -9.28
CA LYS A 2 2.95 -25.61 -9.27
C LYS A 2 2.12 -24.32 -9.29
N GLN A 3 1.26 -24.14 -10.28
CA GLN A 3 0.31 -23.03 -10.36
C GLN A 3 -0.67 -23.20 -9.18
N ASN A 4 -0.77 -22.21 -8.31
CA ASN A 4 -1.57 -22.32 -7.08
C ASN A 4 -3.06 -22.08 -7.28
N ASN A 5 -3.53 -21.98 -8.54
CA ASN A 5 -4.92 -21.78 -8.94
C ASN A 5 -5.64 -20.61 -8.22
N MET A 6 -4.87 -19.58 -7.87
CA MET A 6 -5.32 -18.38 -7.18
C MET A 6 -5.14 -17.14 -8.07
N LEU A 7 -6.18 -16.33 -8.16
CA LEU A 7 -6.17 -15.02 -8.84
C LEU A 7 -6.19 -13.93 -7.76
N ALA A 8 -5.43 -12.86 -7.96
CA ALA A 8 -5.42 -11.72 -7.04
C ALA A 8 -6.20 -10.53 -7.59
N MET A 9 -6.93 -9.86 -6.70
CA MET A 9 -7.61 -8.59 -6.97
C MET A 9 -7.14 -7.54 -5.96
N ILE A 10 -6.50 -6.48 -6.44
CA ILE A 10 -5.95 -5.40 -5.63
C ILE A 10 -6.90 -4.21 -5.64
N LEU A 11 -7.44 -3.85 -4.49
CA LEU A 11 -8.30 -2.69 -4.29
C LEU A 11 -7.45 -1.41 -4.27
N ALA A 12 -7.47 -0.64 -5.33
CA ALA A 12 -6.62 0.53 -5.56
C ALA A 12 -7.43 1.81 -5.88
N GLY A 13 -8.74 1.81 -5.59
CA GLY A 13 -9.68 2.89 -5.97
C GLY A 13 -9.91 3.97 -4.91
N GLY A 14 -9.33 3.86 -3.73
CA GLY A 14 -9.55 4.80 -2.62
C GLY A 14 -9.00 6.21 -2.87
N ARG A 15 -9.72 7.26 -2.42
CA ARG A 15 -9.30 8.65 -2.59
C ARG A 15 -8.04 9.05 -1.82
N GLY A 16 -7.73 8.37 -0.70
CA GLY A 16 -6.55 8.69 0.11
C GLY A 16 -6.58 10.09 0.73
N SER A 17 -7.75 10.64 1.02
CA SER A 17 -7.95 12.04 1.43
C SER A 17 -7.11 12.50 2.64
N ARG A 18 -6.71 11.57 3.50
CA ARG A 18 -5.86 11.84 4.68
C ARG A 18 -4.38 12.09 4.34
N LEU A 19 -3.97 11.85 3.08
CA LEU A 19 -2.66 12.21 2.54
C LEU A 19 -2.67 13.61 1.87
N HIS A 20 -3.79 14.32 1.99
CA HIS A 20 -3.96 15.70 1.55
C HIS A 20 -3.47 15.91 0.09
N GLU A 21 -2.63 16.89 -0.13
CA GLU A 21 -2.16 17.30 -1.46
C GLU A 21 -1.36 16.21 -2.19
N LEU A 22 -0.78 15.23 -1.49
CA LEU A 22 -0.08 14.11 -2.13
C LEU A 22 -0.99 13.26 -3.02
N THR A 23 -2.30 13.23 -2.70
CA THR A 23 -3.28 12.42 -3.43
C THR A 23 -4.25 13.24 -4.26
N ASN A 24 -4.05 14.56 -4.39
CA ASN A 24 -4.91 15.41 -5.23
C ASN A 24 -4.83 15.08 -6.73
N LYS A 25 -3.71 14.53 -7.19
CA LYS A 25 -3.45 14.19 -8.61
C LYS A 25 -2.93 12.78 -8.81
N VAL A 26 -2.84 12.00 -7.75
CA VAL A 26 -2.23 10.67 -7.76
C VAL A 26 -3.02 9.75 -6.84
N ALA A 27 -3.42 8.59 -7.31
CA ALA A 27 -4.04 7.58 -6.46
C ALA A 27 -3.08 7.14 -5.34
N LYS A 28 -3.59 6.93 -4.11
CA LYS A 28 -2.77 6.54 -2.95
C LYS A 28 -1.77 5.40 -3.25
N PRO A 29 -2.13 4.31 -3.95
CA PRO A 29 -1.19 3.24 -4.27
C PRO A 29 0.00 3.66 -5.14
N ALA A 30 -0.11 4.78 -5.87
CA ALA A 30 0.99 5.30 -6.70
C ALA A 30 1.89 6.32 -5.97
N VAL A 31 1.62 6.62 -4.70
CA VAL A 31 2.47 7.49 -3.87
C VAL A 31 3.85 6.84 -3.67
N SER A 32 4.90 7.65 -3.72
CA SER A 32 6.29 7.23 -3.57
C SER A 32 6.62 6.79 -2.14
N TYR A 33 7.48 5.74 -2.00
CA TYR A 33 7.93 5.19 -0.73
C TYR A 33 9.37 4.68 -0.82
N GLY A 34 10.12 4.75 0.29
CA GLY A 34 11.40 4.06 0.45
C GLY A 34 12.49 4.49 -0.52
N GLY A 35 12.47 5.73 -0.99
CA GLY A 35 13.48 6.31 -1.86
C GLY A 35 13.26 6.11 -3.35
N LYS A 36 12.63 5.02 -3.80
CA LYS A 36 12.40 4.70 -5.23
C LYS A 36 11.14 3.91 -5.52
N TYR A 37 10.50 3.31 -4.53
CA TYR A 37 9.31 2.46 -4.70
C TYR A 37 8.04 3.30 -4.76
N ARG A 38 6.95 2.65 -5.19
CA ARG A 38 5.57 3.09 -4.96
C ARG A 38 4.88 2.10 -4.04
N ILE A 39 3.85 2.52 -3.32
CA ILE A 39 3.12 1.65 -2.39
C ILE A 39 2.62 0.38 -3.10
N ILE A 40 2.09 0.51 -4.33
CA ILE A 40 1.57 -0.61 -5.13
C ILE A 40 2.63 -1.68 -5.49
N ASP A 41 3.92 -1.34 -5.45
CA ASP A 41 4.99 -2.29 -5.74
C ASP A 41 5.02 -3.46 -4.75
N PHE A 42 4.60 -3.23 -3.50
CA PHE A 42 4.59 -4.24 -2.45
C PHE A 42 3.57 -5.36 -2.73
N PRO A 43 2.26 -5.09 -2.85
CA PRO A 43 1.31 -6.16 -3.14
C PRO A 43 1.56 -6.82 -4.50
N LEU A 44 2.00 -6.10 -5.53
CA LEU A 44 2.33 -6.69 -6.84
C LEU A 44 3.57 -7.60 -6.75
N SER A 45 4.63 -7.17 -6.05
CA SER A 45 5.82 -8.00 -5.84
C SER A 45 5.49 -9.23 -4.98
N ASN A 46 4.67 -9.08 -3.95
CA ASN A 46 4.22 -10.21 -3.15
C ASN A 46 3.42 -11.20 -3.99
N CYS A 47 2.56 -10.75 -4.91
CA CYS A 47 1.85 -11.63 -5.85
C CYS A 47 2.83 -12.40 -6.74
N ALA A 48 3.78 -11.70 -7.38
CA ALA A 48 4.78 -12.33 -8.25
C ALA A 48 5.63 -13.37 -7.49
N ASN A 49 6.14 -13.00 -6.32
CA ASN A 49 6.96 -13.87 -5.47
C ASN A 49 6.16 -15.07 -4.90
N SER A 50 4.84 -14.94 -4.78
CA SER A 50 3.93 -16.03 -4.33
C SER A 50 3.45 -16.92 -5.46
N GLY A 51 3.90 -16.71 -6.71
CA GLY A 51 3.50 -17.51 -7.87
C GLY A 51 2.09 -17.25 -8.36
N ILE A 52 1.54 -16.06 -8.10
CA ILE A 52 0.24 -15.62 -8.61
C ILE A 52 0.48 -14.96 -9.96
N ASN A 53 -0.10 -15.52 -11.03
CA ASN A 53 0.17 -15.11 -12.39
C ASN A 53 -0.81 -14.06 -12.91
N VAL A 54 -2.04 -14.02 -12.40
CA VAL A 54 -3.08 -13.09 -12.85
C VAL A 54 -3.49 -12.17 -11.72
N VAL A 55 -3.34 -10.86 -11.95
CA VAL A 55 -3.64 -9.82 -10.97
C VAL A 55 -4.54 -8.76 -11.61
N GLY A 56 -5.72 -8.57 -11.06
CA GLY A 56 -6.60 -7.43 -11.36
C GLY A 56 -6.31 -6.27 -10.42
N VAL A 57 -6.11 -5.06 -10.94
CA VAL A 57 -5.95 -3.84 -10.16
C VAL A 57 -7.18 -2.96 -10.36
N LEU A 58 -7.99 -2.84 -9.31
CA LEU A 58 -9.27 -2.12 -9.31
C LEU A 58 -9.01 -0.64 -9.03
N THR A 59 -9.05 0.18 -10.06
CA THR A 59 -8.71 1.61 -9.99
C THR A 59 -9.95 2.48 -10.16
N GLN A 60 -9.99 3.64 -9.55
CA GLN A 60 -11.11 4.58 -9.68
C GLN A 60 -10.66 6.03 -9.62
N TYR A 61 -10.19 6.50 -8.45
CA TYR A 61 -9.83 7.90 -8.23
C TYR A 61 -8.39 8.19 -8.70
N GLU A 62 -8.20 9.32 -9.46
CA GLU A 62 -6.89 9.81 -9.94
C GLU A 62 -5.97 8.70 -10.49
N SER A 63 -6.55 7.83 -11.31
CA SER A 63 -5.93 6.54 -11.66
C SER A 63 -4.97 6.60 -12.86
N ILE A 64 -4.87 7.71 -13.58
CA ILE A 64 -4.08 7.78 -14.84
C ILE A 64 -2.64 7.37 -14.64
N LEU A 65 -1.96 7.94 -13.63
CA LEU A 65 -0.57 7.58 -13.32
C LEU A 65 -0.46 6.13 -12.87
N LEU A 66 -1.36 5.68 -11.97
CA LEU A 66 -1.38 4.30 -11.49
C LEU A 66 -1.61 3.33 -12.64
N ASN A 67 -2.59 3.59 -13.51
CA ASN A 67 -2.92 2.74 -14.65
C ASN A 67 -1.72 2.56 -15.60
N SER A 68 -1.04 3.66 -15.95
CA SER A 68 0.15 3.59 -16.80
C SER A 68 1.33 2.92 -16.11
N TYR A 69 1.47 3.08 -14.81
CA TYR A 69 2.54 2.49 -14.03
C TYR A 69 2.44 0.97 -13.93
N VAL A 70 1.22 0.44 -13.68
CA VAL A 70 1.01 -1.01 -13.51
C VAL A 70 0.75 -1.76 -14.81
N ALA A 71 0.50 -1.04 -15.90
CA ALA A 71 0.14 -1.62 -17.19
C ALA A 71 1.12 -2.73 -17.64
N ALA A 72 0.54 -3.82 -18.15
CA ALA A 72 1.24 -5.00 -18.65
C ALA A 72 2.06 -5.82 -17.64
N GLY A 73 2.20 -5.40 -16.37
CA GLY A 73 2.86 -6.19 -15.33
C GLY A 73 4.36 -6.49 -15.52
N ARG A 74 5.00 -5.90 -16.53
CA ARG A 74 6.38 -6.22 -16.93
C ARG A 74 7.40 -6.06 -15.81
N ARG A 75 7.26 -5.03 -14.97
CA ARG A 75 8.18 -4.77 -13.84
C ARG A 75 8.24 -5.91 -12.84
N TRP A 76 7.14 -6.63 -12.69
CA TRP A 76 6.98 -7.75 -11.75
C TRP A 76 7.12 -9.12 -12.44
N GLY A 77 7.47 -9.16 -13.74
CA GLY A 77 7.54 -10.41 -14.51
C GLY A 77 6.17 -11.05 -14.74
N LEU A 78 5.10 -10.26 -14.68
CA LEU A 78 3.71 -10.69 -14.88
C LEU A 78 3.23 -10.30 -16.29
N ASP A 79 4.02 -10.60 -17.33
CA ASP A 79 3.74 -10.24 -18.72
C ASP A 79 3.90 -11.40 -19.71
N ALA A 80 3.97 -12.64 -19.20
CA ALA A 80 4.02 -13.84 -20.02
C ALA A 80 2.63 -14.21 -20.57
N LYS A 81 2.58 -15.20 -21.49
CA LYS A 81 1.36 -15.60 -22.21
C LYS A 81 0.15 -15.92 -21.31
N GLU A 82 0.39 -16.47 -20.14
CA GLU A 82 -0.66 -16.89 -19.18
C GLU A 82 -0.60 -16.10 -17.87
N SER A 83 0.01 -14.91 -17.91
CA SER A 83 0.12 -14.01 -16.78
C SER A 83 -0.24 -12.58 -17.20
N GLY A 84 -0.58 -11.74 -16.23
CA GLY A 84 -0.85 -10.34 -16.52
C GLY A 84 -1.27 -9.55 -15.30
N VAL A 85 -0.98 -8.24 -15.36
CA VAL A 85 -1.60 -7.23 -14.52
C VAL A 85 -2.64 -6.50 -15.35
N PHE A 86 -3.88 -6.58 -14.92
CA PHE A 86 -5.04 -6.02 -15.62
C PHE A 86 -5.60 -4.85 -14.83
N VAL A 87 -5.63 -3.69 -15.46
CA VAL A 87 -6.24 -2.49 -14.87
C VAL A 87 -7.75 -2.55 -15.09
N LEU A 88 -8.51 -2.49 -14.03
CA LEU A 88 -9.95 -2.66 -14.01
C LEU A 88 -10.62 -1.40 -13.41
N PRO A 89 -10.85 -0.35 -14.19
CA PRO A 89 -11.64 0.79 -13.74
C PRO A 89 -13.13 0.46 -13.78
N PRO A 90 -14.00 1.25 -13.12
CA PRO A 90 -15.44 1.20 -13.36
C PRO A 90 -15.72 1.35 -14.85
N ARG A 91 -16.68 0.56 -15.37
CA ARG A 91 -16.99 0.53 -16.80
C ARG A 91 -18.48 0.48 -17.05
N GLU A 92 -18.90 1.12 -18.10
CA GLU A 92 -20.24 0.95 -18.64
C GLU A 92 -20.37 -0.45 -19.25
N LYS A 93 -21.46 -1.14 -18.94
CA LYS A 93 -21.83 -2.42 -19.55
C LYS A 93 -23.04 -2.23 -20.45
N ALA A 94 -23.22 -3.09 -21.44
CA ALA A 94 -24.30 -3.00 -22.42
C ALA A 94 -25.71 -3.01 -21.80
N ASP A 95 -25.83 -3.61 -20.62
CA ASP A 95 -27.07 -3.78 -19.87
C ASP A 95 -27.16 -2.93 -18.59
N ALA A 96 -26.15 -2.08 -18.34
CA ALA A 96 -26.09 -1.23 -17.15
C ALA A 96 -25.32 0.06 -17.41
N ASN A 97 -25.76 1.16 -16.80
CA ASN A 97 -25.03 2.44 -16.84
C ASN A 97 -23.68 2.34 -16.15
N LEU A 98 -22.78 3.28 -16.46
CA LEU A 98 -21.52 3.46 -15.74
C LEU A 98 -21.80 3.68 -14.26
N ASP A 99 -21.31 2.78 -13.42
CA ASP A 99 -21.51 2.83 -11.99
C ASP A 99 -20.14 2.81 -11.29
N VAL A 100 -19.83 3.83 -10.51
CA VAL A 100 -18.61 3.87 -9.70
C VAL A 100 -18.63 2.74 -8.68
N TYR A 101 -17.46 2.28 -8.25
CA TYR A 101 -17.39 1.28 -7.18
C TYR A 101 -17.93 1.89 -5.87
N ARG A 102 -19.04 1.35 -5.39
CA ARG A 102 -19.76 1.83 -4.19
C ARG A 102 -19.11 1.36 -2.90
N GLY A 103 -18.40 0.22 -2.95
CA GLY A 103 -17.71 -0.37 -1.83
C GLY A 103 -16.65 -1.37 -2.28
N THR A 104 -15.91 -1.94 -1.33
CA THR A 104 -14.83 -2.88 -1.61
C THR A 104 -15.33 -4.18 -2.22
N ALA A 105 -16.51 -4.68 -1.80
CA ALA A 105 -17.14 -5.85 -2.37
C ALA A 105 -17.76 -5.56 -3.75
N ASP A 106 -18.34 -4.37 -3.95
CA ASP A 106 -18.88 -3.95 -5.24
C ASP A 106 -17.81 -3.91 -6.33
N ALA A 107 -16.59 -3.45 -5.99
CA ALA A 107 -15.47 -3.44 -6.91
C ALA A 107 -15.14 -4.85 -7.45
N ILE A 108 -15.21 -5.87 -6.61
CA ILE A 108 -15.03 -7.27 -7.04
C ILE A 108 -16.27 -7.72 -7.82
N SER A 109 -17.47 -7.40 -7.36
CA SER A 109 -18.73 -7.80 -7.96
C SER A 109 -18.87 -7.33 -9.42
N GLN A 110 -18.50 -6.09 -9.69
CA GLN A 110 -18.52 -5.52 -11.05
C GLN A 110 -17.54 -6.21 -12.01
N ASN A 111 -16.58 -6.99 -11.50
CA ASN A 111 -15.55 -7.68 -12.26
C ASN A 111 -15.63 -9.23 -12.18
N ILE A 112 -16.79 -9.78 -11.79
CA ILE A 112 -17.02 -11.22 -11.74
C ILE A 112 -16.77 -11.89 -13.10
N ASP A 113 -17.17 -11.26 -14.19
CA ASP A 113 -16.95 -11.73 -15.56
C ASP A 113 -15.46 -11.89 -15.90
N PHE A 114 -14.63 -10.92 -15.47
CA PHE A 114 -13.18 -11.01 -15.60
C PHE A 114 -12.62 -12.20 -14.80
N ILE A 115 -13.03 -12.35 -13.54
CA ILE A 115 -12.54 -13.42 -12.67
C ILE A 115 -12.97 -14.79 -13.23
N ASP A 116 -14.23 -14.93 -13.65
CA ASP A 116 -14.80 -16.17 -14.21
C ASP A 116 -14.06 -16.61 -15.49
N THR A 117 -13.50 -15.68 -16.28
CA THR A 117 -12.68 -16.00 -17.47
C THR A 117 -11.50 -16.90 -17.14
N TYR A 118 -10.89 -16.72 -15.94
CA TYR A 118 -9.75 -17.52 -15.48
C TYR A 118 -10.17 -18.72 -14.64
N SER A 119 -11.44 -18.83 -14.24
CA SER A 119 -12.00 -19.91 -13.43
C SER A 119 -11.11 -20.31 -12.23
N PRO A 120 -10.69 -19.36 -11.38
CA PRO A 120 -9.82 -19.69 -10.26
C PRO A 120 -10.56 -20.50 -9.19
N GLU A 121 -9.82 -21.32 -8.43
CA GLU A 121 -10.38 -22.00 -7.26
C GLU A 121 -10.44 -21.04 -6.07
N TYR A 122 -9.42 -20.18 -5.95
CA TYR A 122 -9.27 -19.22 -4.86
C TYR A 122 -9.15 -17.80 -5.40
N LEU A 123 -9.76 -16.85 -4.69
CA LEU A 123 -9.59 -15.42 -4.93
C LEU A 123 -8.85 -14.80 -3.74
N LEU A 124 -7.72 -14.15 -4.04
CA LEU A 124 -7.00 -13.30 -3.11
C LEU A 124 -7.45 -11.85 -3.31
N VAL A 125 -7.98 -11.23 -2.27
CA VAL A 125 -8.35 -9.80 -2.27
C VAL A 125 -7.34 -9.05 -1.40
N LEU A 126 -6.77 -7.99 -1.96
CA LEU A 126 -5.69 -7.21 -1.34
C LEU A 126 -6.04 -5.73 -1.28
N SER A 127 -5.65 -5.05 -0.20
CA SER A 127 -5.53 -3.60 -0.18
C SER A 127 -4.26 -3.18 -0.94
N GLY A 128 -4.38 -2.17 -1.81
CA GLY A 128 -3.28 -1.65 -2.64
C GLY A 128 -2.45 -0.55 -1.96
N ASP A 129 -2.63 -0.30 -0.68
CA ASP A 129 -2.16 0.90 0.01
C ASP A 129 -1.37 0.63 1.31
N HIS A 130 -0.85 -0.58 1.47
CA HIS A 130 -0.06 -0.99 2.63
C HIS A 130 1.38 -1.39 2.24
N ILE A 131 2.31 -1.22 3.19
CA ILE A 131 3.72 -1.59 3.06
C ILE A 131 3.99 -2.85 3.88
N TYR A 132 4.36 -3.95 3.22
CA TYR A 132 4.67 -5.23 3.86
C TYR A 132 5.29 -6.22 2.86
N LYS A 133 5.96 -7.26 3.38
CA LYS A 133 6.41 -8.42 2.59
C LYS A 133 5.69 -9.66 3.09
N MET A 134 4.98 -10.37 2.21
CA MET A 134 4.17 -11.52 2.60
C MET A 134 4.12 -12.58 1.49
N ASN A 135 4.29 -13.84 1.88
CA ASN A 135 4.09 -14.99 1.01
C ASN A 135 2.63 -15.45 1.09
N TYR A 136 1.86 -15.15 0.06
CA TYR A 136 0.45 -15.55 -0.01
C TYR A 136 0.24 -17.05 -0.24
N ASP A 137 1.24 -17.76 -0.78
CA ASP A 137 1.15 -19.21 -0.95
C ASP A 137 1.14 -19.94 0.42
N LYS A 138 1.89 -19.41 1.41
CA LYS A 138 1.81 -19.92 2.79
C LYS A 138 0.42 -19.73 3.40
N MET A 139 -0.17 -18.54 3.20
CA MET A 139 -1.54 -18.28 3.66
C MET A 139 -2.56 -19.19 2.95
N LEU A 140 -2.40 -19.44 1.65
CA LEU A 140 -3.23 -20.36 0.91
C LEU A 140 -3.09 -21.80 1.41
N GLN A 141 -1.88 -22.22 1.78
CA GLN A 141 -1.67 -23.56 2.35
C GLN A 141 -2.43 -23.73 3.67
N GLU A 142 -2.34 -22.76 4.59
CA GLU A 142 -3.13 -22.78 5.84
C GLU A 142 -4.63 -22.76 5.57
N HIS A 143 -5.08 -21.98 4.56
CA HIS A 143 -6.48 -21.97 4.13
C HIS A 143 -6.97 -23.37 3.75
N LYS A 144 -6.16 -24.10 2.98
CA LYS A 144 -6.46 -25.48 2.55
C LYS A 144 -6.42 -26.46 3.71
N ASP A 145 -5.41 -26.39 4.56
CA ASP A 145 -5.19 -27.31 5.69
C ASP A 145 -6.34 -27.20 6.70
N ASN A 146 -6.88 -25.99 6.92
CA ASN A 146 -8.03 -25.75 7.77
C ASN A 146 -9.38 -26.09 7.10
N GLY A 147 -9.41 -26.39 5.81
CA GLY A 147 -10.64 -26.51 5.04
C GLY A 147 -11.52 -25.26 5.15
N ALA A 148 -10.87 -24.10 5.10
CA ALA A 148 -11.51 -22.80 5.30
C ALA A 148 -12.41 -22.41 4.11
N ASP A 149 -13.47 -21.69 4.39
CA ASP A 149 -14.29 -20.99 3.39
C ASP A 149 -13.70 -19.61 3.06
N ALA A 150 -13.11 -18.97 4.08
CA ALA A 150 -12.32 -17.75 3.95
C ALA A 150 -11.18 -17.73 4.97
N THR A 151 -10.07 -17.08 4.62
CA THR A 151 -8.95 -16.81 5.53
C THR A 151 -8.62 -15.34 5.47
N ILE A 152 -8.45 -14.71 6.62
CA ILE A 152 -8.19 -13.28 6.78
C ILE A 152 -6.82 -13.10 7.42
N ALA A 153 -5.91 -12.38 6.76
CA ALA A 153 -4.64 -12.03 7.39
C ALA A 153 -4.86 -10.99 8.47
N VAL A 154 -4.30 -11.26 9.64
CA VAL A 154 -4.39 -10.39 10.83
C VAL A 154 -3.00 -10.13 11.39
N ILE A 155 -2.86 -8.98 12.03
CA ILE A 155 -1.66 -8.59 12.76
C ILE A 155 -2.05 -8.10 14.16
N GLU A 156 -1.21 -8.36 15.14
CA GLU A 156 -1.40 -7.80 16.49
C GLU A 156 -0.98 -6.33 16.50
N VAL A 157 -1.89 -5.46 16.90
CA VAL A 157 -1.63 -4.02 17.04
C VAL A 157 -1.76 -3.60 18.51
N PRO A 158 -1.15 -2.47 18.93
CA PRO A 158 -1.42 -1.92 20.25
C PRO A 158 -2.93 -1.67 20.45
N MET A 159 -3.49 -2.05 21.62
CA MET A 159 -4.93 -1.89 21.90
C MET A 159 -5.46 -0.47 21.65
N LYS A 160 -4.65 0.56 21.91
CA LYS A 160 -4.99 1.97 21.65
C LYS A 160 -5.23 2.30 20.16
N GLU A 161 -4.72 1.45 19.25
CA GLU A 161 -4.84 1.63 17.81
C GLU A 161 -5.92 0.71 17.19
N ALA A 162 -6.36 -0.30 17.95
CA ALA A 162 -7.25 -1.34 17.44
C ALA A 162 -8.58 -0.78 16.89
N SER A 163 -9.12 0.29 17.48
CA SER A 163 -10.36 0.94 17.01
C SER A 163 -10.28 1.52 15.58
N ARG A 164 -9.08 1.60 14.99
CA ARG A 164 -8.89 2.08 13.62
C ARG A 164 -9.14 1.02 12.56
N PHE A 165 -9.18 -0.26 12.95
CA PHE A 165 -9.19 -1.42 12.08
C PHE A 165 -10.43 -2.30 12.29
N GLY A 166 -10.70 -3.17 11.34
CA GLY A 166 -11.57 -4.32 11.57
C GLY A 166 -10.89 -5.31 12.51
N ILE A 167 -11.55 -5.67 13.62
CA ILE A 167 -10.99 -6.50 14.68
C ILE A 167 -11.60 -7.89 14.65
N MET A 168 -10.73 -8.91 14.75
CA MET A 168 -11.11 -10.32 14.79
C MET A 168 -11.05 -10.85 16.23
N ASN A 169 -12.12 -11.55 16.64
CA ASN A 169 -12.12 -12.40 17.82
C ASN A 169 -12.05 -13.86 17.35
N THR A 170 -11.09 -14.63 17.87
CA THR A 170 -10.84 -16.02 17.46
C THR A 170 -10.93 -16.96 18.65
N ASP A 171 -11.23 -18.23 18.37
CA ASP A 171 -10.98 -19.32 19.31
C ASP A 171 -9.50 -19.75 19.33
N ASP A 172 -9.19 -20.79 20.12
CA ASP A 172 -7.82 -21.31 20.29
C ASP A 172 -7.25 -21.93 19.00
N GLU A 173 -8.09 -22.30 18.03
CA GLU A 173 -7.70 -22.85 16.73
C GLU A 173 -7.58 -21.75 15.65
N ASN A 174 -7.63 -20.47 16.03
CA ASN A 174 -7.65 -19.29 15.16
C ASN A 174 -8.89 -19.22 14.25
N ARG A 175 -9.96 -19.95 14.53
CA ARG A 175 -11.22 -19.77 13.85
C ARG A 175 -11.84 -18.45 14.29
N ILE A 176 -12.28 -17.64 13.33
CA ILE A 176 -12.91 -16.34 13.60
C ILE A 176 -14.33 -16.61 14.07
N ILE A 177 -14.65 -16.15 15.28
CA ILE A 177 -15.96 -16.28 15.91
C ILE A 177 -16.76 -14.97 15.89
N GLU A 178 -16.06 -13.83 15.79
CA GLU A 178 -16.66 -12.51 15.73
C GLU A 178 -15.77 -11.56 14.94
N PHE A 179 -16.39 -10.65 14.21
CA PHE A 179 -15.72 -9.55 13.51
C PHE A 179 -16.40 -8.22 13.87
N GLU A 180 -15.60 -7.22 14.18
CA GLU A 180 -16.07 -5.88 14.54
C GLU A 180 -15.37 -4.84 13.66
N GLU A 181 -16.13 -4.13 12.81
CA GLU A 181 -15.56 -3.08 11.96
C GLU A 181 -15.37 -1.78 12.74
N LYS A 182 -14.14 -1.41 13.02
CA LYS A 182 -13.73 -0.20 13.75
C LYS A 182 -14.48 0.03 15.05
N PRO A 183 -14.44 -0.92 15.99
CA PRO A 183 -15.18 -0.81 17.24
C PRO A 183 -14.62 0.30 18.13
N GLU A 184 -15.50 1.02 18.84
CA GLU A 184 -15.07 2.02 19.83
C GLU A 184 -14.33 1.37 21.01
N HIS A 185 -14.76 0.17 21.39
CA HIS A 185 -14.20 -0.62 22.49
C HIS A 185 -13.81 -2.03 21.99
N PRO A 186 -12.64 -2.18 21.34
CA PRO A 186 -12.23 -3.46 20.78
C PRO A 186 -12.00 -4.52 21.87
N LYS A 187 -12.51 -5.72 21.63
CA LYS A 187 -12.34 -6.89 22.53
C LYS A 187 -11.01 -7.61 22.31
N SER A 188 -10.40 -7.41 21.16
CA SER A 188 -9.14 -8.04 20.72
C SER A 188 -8.24 -7.01 20.05
N ASN A 189 -6.97 -7.34 19.89
CA ASN A 189 -5.99 -6.55 19.16
C ASN A 189 -5.58 -7.18 17.82
N LEU A 190 -6.31 -8.20 17.36
CA LEU A 190 -6.08 -8.83 16.06
C LEU A 190 -6.74 -7.99 14.96
N ALA A 191 -5.95 -7.11 14.36
CA ALA A 191 -6.41 -6.21 13.31
C ALA A 191 -6.37 -6.88 11.93
N SER A 192 -7.42 -6.71 11.14
CA SER A 192 -7.45 -7.10 9.73
C SER A 192 -6.43 -6.30 8.94
N MET A 193 -5.62 -7.00 8.13
CA MET A 193 -4.69 -6.37 7.20
C MET A 193 -5.36 -6.00 5.85
N GLY A 194 -6.65 -6.27 5.67
CA GLY A 194 -7.31 -6.09 4.36
C GLY A 194 -6.81 -7.09 3.30
N ILE A 195 -6.41 -8.26 3.73
CA ILE A 195 -5.89 -9.35 2.89
C ILE A 195 -6.74 -10.57 3.15
N TYR A 196 -7.43 -11.04 2.11
CA TYR A 196 -8.41 -12.12 2.23
C TYR A 196 -8.18 -13.19 1.17
N ILE A 197 -8.26 -14.48 1.53
CA ILE A 197 -8.39 -15.60 0.60
C ILE A 197 -9.78 -16.17 0.75
N PHE A 198 -10.49 -16.33 -0.36
CA PHE A 198 -11.82 -16.94 -0.42
C PHE A 198 -11.85 -18.10 -1.39
N ASN A 199 -12.66 -19.12 -1.11
CA ASN A 199 -13.12 -20.04 -2.12
C ASN A 199 -13.98 -19.27 -3.15
N TRP A 200 -13.54 -19.17 -4.41
CA TRP A 200 -14.19 -18.31 -5.41
C TRP A 200 -15.66 -18.63 -5.60
N LYS A 201 -16.00 -19.92 -5.73
CA LYS A 201 -17.39 -20.34 -5.92
C LYS A 201 -18.33 -19.85 -4.81
N LEU A 202 -17.86 -19.86 -3.56
CA LEU A 202 -18.63 -19.37 -2.42
C LEU A 202 -18.76 -17.85 -2.46
N LEU A 203 -17.64 -17.15 -2.60
CA LEU A 203 -17.61 -15.69 -2.64
C LEU A 203 -18.47 -15.15 -3.77
N ARG A 204 -18.33 -15.71 -4.98
CA ARG A 204 -19.13 -15.34 -6.15
C ARG A 204 -20.63 -15.38 -5.85
N LYS A 205 -21.11 -16.45 -5.20
CA LYS A 205 -22.52 -16.58 -4.82
C LYS A 205 -22.93 -15.46 -3.85
N LYS A 206 -22.07 -15.11 -2.90
CA LYS A 206 -22.34 -14.04 -1.92
C LYS A 206 -22.36 -12.67 -2.57
N LEU A 207 -21.39 -12.38 -3.44
CA LEU A 207 -21.33 -11.11 -4.17
C LEU A 207 -22.56 -10.90 -5.07
N VAL A 208 -23.02 -11.94 -5.78
CA VAL A 208 -24.24 -11.86 -6.61
C VAL A 208 -25.49 -11.62 -5.78
N ALA A 209 -25.56 -12.13 -4.55
CA ALA A 209 -26.65 -11.83 -3.62
C ALA A 209 -26.57 -10.41 -3.08
N ASP A 210 -25.38 -9.98 -2.67
CA ASP A 210 -25.08 -8.65 -2.13
C ASP A 210 -25.41 -7.53 -3.13
N MET A 211 -25.09 -7.72 -4.42
CA MET A 211 -25.43 -6.76 -5.49
C MET A 211 -26.91 -6.42 -5.56
N LYS A 212 -27.79 -7.30 -5.10
CA LYS A 212 -29.25 -7.16 -5.15
C LYS A 212 -29.83 -6.63 -3.85
N ASP A 213 -29.03 -6.51 -2.81
CA ASP A 213 -29.44 -6.02 -1.52
C ASP A 213 -29.35 -4.48 -1.48
N PRO A 214 -30.47 -3.76 -1.44
CA PRO A 214 -30.50 -2.31 -1.43
C PRO A 214 -29.97 -1.72 -0.11
N ASP A 215 -29.95 -2.49 0.97
CA ASP A 215 -29.52 -2.06 2.30
C ASP A 215 -28.02 -2.33 2.54
N SER A 216 -27.35 -3.04 1.63
CA SER A 216 -25.93 -3.34 1.70
C SER A 216 -25.05 -2.10 1.44
N ASN A 217 -23.95 -1.98 2.17
CA ASN A 217 -22.87 -1.02 1.87
C ASN A 217 -21.95 -1.55 0.76
N HIS A 218 -22.13 -2.80 0.34
CA HIS A 218 -21.29 -3.51 -0.62
C HIS A 218 -19.80 -3.54 -0.19
N ASP A 219 -19.56 -3.79 1.08
CA ASP A 219 -18.25 -3.76 1.71
C ASP A 219 -17.89 -5.11 2.33
N PHE A 220 -16.60 -5.52 2.24
CA PHE A 220 -16.18 -6.81 2.81
C PHE A 220 -16.36 -6.83 4.33
N GLY A 221 -15.93 -5.78 5.02
CA GLY A 221 -15.99 -5.72 6.49
C GLY A 221 -17.40 -5.56 7.03
N LYS A 222 -18.23 -4.74 6.39
CA LYS A 222 -19.57 -4.44 6.88
C LYS A 222 -20.61 -5.48 6.47
N ASP A 223 -20.45 -6.11 5.31
CA ASP A 223 -21.53 -6.92 4.71
C ASP A 223 -21.07 -8.37 4.45
N ILE A 224 -20.00 -8.60 3.70
CA ILE A 224 -19.62 -9.94 3.24
C ILE A 224 -19.10 -10.82 4.38
N ILE A 225 -18.16 -10.34 5.20
CA ILE A 225 -17.60 -11.12 6.33
C ILE A 225 -18.66 -11.44 7.38
N PRO A 226 -19.47 -10.47 7.86
CA PRO A 226 -20.58 -10.77 8.77
C PRO A 226 -21.59 -11.76 8.20
N THR A 227 -21.94 -11.64 6.91
CA THR A 227 -22.84 -12.59 6.26
C THR A 227 -22.27 -14.01 6.24
N LEU A 228 -20.97 -14.17 5.95
CA LEU A 228 -20.34 -15.49 5.98
C LEU A 228 -20.32 -16.09 7.39
N LEU A 229 -20.06 -15.28 8.42
CA LEU A 229 -20.07 -15.71 9.82
C LEU A 229 -21.48 -16.15 10.22
N ASN A 230 -22.51 -15.35 9.91
CA ASN A 230 -23.92 -15.65 10.22
C ASN A 230 -24.41 -16.93 9.53
N ASP A 231 -23.88 -17.21 8.33
CA ASP A 231 -24.16 -18.46 7.60
C ASP A 231 -23.37 -19.67 8.14
N GLY A 232 -22.65 -19.53 9.22
CA GLY A 232 -21.86 -20.59 9.85
C GLY A 232 -20.66 -21.06 9.02
N LYS A 233 -20.15 -20.23 8.11
CA LYS A 233 -18.99 -20.56 7.30
C LYS A 233 -17.71 -20.62 8.14
N LYS A 234 -16.72 -21.38 7.65
CA LYS A 234 -15.43 -21.56 8.32
C LYS A 234 -14.48 -20.43 7.93
N LEU A 235 -14.37 -19.41 8.80
CA LEU A 235 -13.43 -18.31 8.64
C LEU A 235 -12.26 -18.49 9.61
N TYR A 236 -11.02 -18.34 9.12
CA TYR A 236 -9.80 -18.46 9.92
C TYR A 236 -8.94 -17.21 9.84
N ALA A 237 -8.28 -16.89 10.94
CA ALA A 237 -7.29 -15.83 11.00
C ALA A 237 -5.89 -16.38 10.69
N TYR A 238 -5.23 -15.82 9.66
CA TYR A 238 -3.82 -16.05 9.40
C TYR A 238 -3.01 -15.00 10.15
N LYS A 239 -2.34 -15.39 11.22
CA LYS A 239 -1.53 -14.48 12.06
C LYS A 239 -0.22 -14.15 11.35
N PHE A 240 -0.16 -12.99 10.72
CA PHE A 240 1.03 -12.48 10.05
C PHE A 240 2.08 -12.04 11.07
N LYS A 241 3.34 -12.36 10.78
CA LYS A 241 4.51 -11.90 11.54
C LYS A 241 5.45 -11.19 10.59
N GLY A 242 5.85 -9.98 10.91
CA GLY A 242 6.72 -9.15 10.10
C GLY A 242 6.24 -7.69 10.04
N TYR A 243 6.98 -6.88 9.31
CA TYR A 243 6.63 -5.47 9.14
C TYR A 243 5.35 -5.30 8.32
N TRP A 244 4.42 -4.53 8.85
CA TRP A 244 3.24 -4.07 8.16
C TRP A 244 2.89 -2.64 8.59
N LYS A 245 2.57 -1.76 7.64
CA LYS A 245 2.17 -0.38 7.92
C LYS A 245 1.11 0.10 6.95
N ASP A 246 -0.02 0.59 7.48
CA ASP A 246 -0.97 1.43 6.75
C ASP A 246 -0.42 2.85 6.68
N VAL A 247 -0.01 3.27 5.49
CA VAL A 247 0.52 4.61 5.24
C VAL A 247 -0.57 5.58 4.80
N GLY A 248 -1.66 5.60 5.55
CA GLY A 248 -2.87 6.38 5.25
C GLY A 248 -2.85 7.84 5.70
N THR A 249 -1.84 8.29 6.43
CA THR A 249 -1.68 9.69 6.89
C THR A 249 -0.25 10.17 6.61
N ILE A 250 -0.04 11.49 6.64
CA ILE A 250 1.30 12.08 6.46
C ILE A 250 2.27 11.56 7.53
N ASP A 251 1.83 11.52 8.80
CA ASP A 251 2.64 11.01 9.90
C ASP A 251 3.03 9.55 9.65
N SER A 252 2.07 8.67 9.31
CA SER A 252 2.35 7.25 9.07
C SER A 252 3.22 7.01 7.83
N LEU A 253 3.09 7.82 6.79
CA LEU A 253 3.95 7.74 5.60
C LEU A 253 5.37 8.21 5.91
N TRP A 254 5.53 9.30 6.67
CA TRP A 254 6.83 9.77 7.14
C TRP A 254 7.49 8.71 8.04
N GLU A 255 6.77 8.20 9.05
CA GLU A 255 7.27 7.16 9.95
C GLU A 255 7.71 5.91 9.19
N ALA A 256 6.91 5.44 8.23
CA ALA A 256 7.25 4.26 7.43
C ALA A 256 8.57 4.44 6.64
N ASN A 257 8.84 5.66 6.14
CA ASN A 257 10.11 5.98 5.50
C ASN A 257 11.25 6.03 6.52
N MET A 258 11.02 6.62 7.71
CA MET A 258 12.02 6.72 8.77
C MET A 258 12.34 5.36 9.41
N ASP A 259 11.38 4.43 9.45
CA ASP A 259 11.58 3.05 9.91
C ASP A 259 12.69 2.34 9.11
N LEU A 260 12.89 2.69 7.83
CA LEU A 260 13.97 2.14 7.00
C LEU A 260 15.37 2.49 7.54
N LEU A 261 15.52 3.57 8.27
CA LEU A 261 16.79 3.99 8.89
C LEU A 261 17.08 3.22 10.18
N SER A 262 16.10 2.54 10.75
CA SER A 262 16.27 1.78 11.99
C SER A 262 17.16 0.56 11.78
N LYS A 263 18.12 0.33 12.67
CA LYS A 263 18.96 -0.88 12.67
C LYS A 263 18.15 -2.17 12.90
N ASN A 264 17.01 -2.06 13.53
CA ASN A 264 16.12 -3.19 13.86
C ASN A 264 14.91 -3.23 12.92
N ASN A 265 14.99 -2.62 11.74
CA ASN A 265 13.90 -2.63 10.79
C ASN A 265 13.63 -4.06 10.28
N GLU A 266 12.41 -4.54 10.48
CA GLU A 266 11.95 -5.84 9.98
C GLU A 266 11.68 -5.83 8.47
N LEU A 267 11.57 -4.64 7.84
CA LEU A 267 11.41 -4.49 6.41
C LEU A 267 12.77 -4.43 5.70
N ASP A 268 13.37 -5.58 5.45
CA ASP A 268 14.60 -5.64 4.64
C ASP A 268 14.26 -5.54 3.14
N LEU A 269 14.54 -4.38 2.53
CA LEU A 269 14.38 -4.15 1.10
C LEU A 269 15.55 -4.68 0.26
N ASN A 270 16.65 -5.10 0.89
CA ASN A 270 17.80 -5.72 0.24
C ASN A 270 17.75 -7.26 0.23
N ASP A 271 16.72 -7.87 0.81
CA ASP A 271 16.54 -9.32 0.83
C ASP A 271 16.46 -9.88 -0.61
N PRO A 272 17.45 -10.64 -1.07
CA PRO A 272 17.46 -11.18 -2.41
C PRO A 272 16.44 -12.33 -2.61
N THR A 273 15.95 -12.92 -1.52
CA THR A 273 15.01 -14.04 -1.56
C THR A 273 13.56 -13.59 -1.70
N TRP A 274 13.26 -12.34 -1.32
CA TRP A 274 11.93 -11.73 -1.44
C TRP A 274 12.03 -10.29 -1.93
N LYS A 275 12.40 -10.14 -3.19
CA LYS A 275 12.65 -8.83 -3.81
C LYS A 275 11.34 -8.05 -4.00
N ILE A 276 11.35 -6.77 -3.64
CA ILE A 276 10.32 -5.83 -4.06
C ILE A 276 10.77 -5.22 -5.39
N TYR A 277 10.02 -5.50 -6.45
CA TYR A 277 10.26 -4.98 -7.79
C TYR A 277 9.67 -3.59 -7.92
N THR A 278 10.34 -2.73 -8.66
CA THR A 278 9.90 -1.36 -8.93
C THR A 278 10.43 -0.89 -10.29
N GLU A 279 10.11 0.32 -10.67
CA GLU A 279 10.68 0.96 -11.85
C GLU A 279 12.18 1.21 -11.67
N ASP A 280 12.97 0.78 -12.64
CA ASP A 280 14.39 1.14 -12.67
C ASP A 280 14.52 2.60 -13.11
N ALA A 281 14.92 3.46 -12.18
CA ALA A 281 15.21 4.84 -12.54
C ALA A 281 16.50 4.89 -13.37
N THR A 282 16.45 5.56 -14.51
CA THR A 282 17.60 5.81 -15.36
C THR A 282 18.45 6.99 -14.86
N ALA A 283 18.60 7.11 -13.56
CA ALA A 283 19.36 8.18 -12.92
C ALA A 283 20.83 7.78 -12.72
N LEU A 284 21.72 8.77 -12.76
CA LEU A 284 23.13 8.57 -12.41
C LEU A 284 23.28 8.18 -10.94
N PRO A 285 24.39 7.59 -10.52
CA PRO A 285 24.74 7.48 -9.12
C PRO A 285 24.62 8.83 -8.40
N GLN A 286 24.38 8.81 -7.11
CA GLN A 286 24.35 10.03 -6.30
C GLN A 286 25.72 10.74 -6.32
N TYR A 287 25.70 12.06 -6.39
CA TYR A 287 26.89 12.92 -6.23
C TYR A 287 26.89 13.51 -4.82
N ILE A 288 28.00 13.33 -4.12
CA ILE A 288 28.25 13.90 -2.80
C ILE A 288 29.37 14.93 -2.94
N GLY A 289 29.06 16.19 -2.67
CA GLY A 289 30.02 17.30 -2.76
C GLY A 289 31.12 17.21 -1.67
N PRO A 290 32.23 17.89 -1.88
CA PRO A 290 33.41 17.81 -0.94
C PRO A 290 33.12 18.36 0.46
N ASP A 291 32.16 19.28 0.58
CA ASP A 291 31.78 19.92 1.84
C ASP A 291 30.46 19.36 2.40
N ALA A 292 29.90 18.29 1.79
CA ALA A 292 28.66 17.69 2.24
C ALA A 292 28.89 16.81 3.49
N GLU A 293 27.97 16.90 4.44
CA GLU A 293 27.95 16.06 5.64
C GLU A 293 26.70 15.18 5.64
N ILE A 294 26.89 13.84 5.70
CA ILE A 294 25.79 12.89 5.72
C ILE A 294 25.90 12.00 6.96
N ASN A 295 24.87 12.04 7.79
CA ASN A 295 24.78 11.25 9.00
C ASN A 295 23.44 10.52 9.07
N HIS A 296 23.47 9.16 9.01
CA HIS A 296 22.30 8.31 9.15
C HIS A 296 21.18 8.65 8.13
N ALA A 297 21.41 8.39 6.85
CA ALA A 297 20.47 8.74 5.80
C ALA A 297 20.41 7.69 4.67
N PHE A 298 19.24 7.54 4.06
CA PHE A 298 19.12 6.96 2.74
C PHE A 298 19.20 8.06 1.68
N VAL A 299 20.18 7.94 0.79
CA VAL A 299 20.38 8.85 -0.35
C VAL A 299 20.29 8.03 -1.62
N ASN A 300 19.25 8.24 -2.42
CA ASN A 300 19.02 7.43 -3.61
C ASN A 300 19.79 7.97 -4.82
N GLN A 301 19.79 7.19 -5.91
CA GLN A 301 20.43 7.55 -7.17
C GLN A 301 19.88 8.88 -7.73
N GLY A 302 20.73 9.61 -8.46
CA GLY A 302 20.41 10.91 -9.03
C GLY A 302 20.38 12.07 -8.04
N CYS A 303 20.61 11.81 -6.75
CA CYS A 303 20.72 12.87 -5.77
C CYS A 303 22.01 13.67 -5.96
N VAL A 304 21.94 14.97 -5.72
CA VAL A 304 23.11 15.89 -5.66
C VAL A 304 23.11 16.54 -4.29
N ILE A 305 24.13 16.24 -3.49
CA ILE A 305 24.21 16.67 -2.11
C ILE A 305 25.46 17.53 -1.90
N GLU A 306 25.24 18.79 -1.55
CA GLU A 306 26.27 19.77 -1.22
C GLU A 306 26.11 20.38 0.19
N GLY A 307 25.05 19.97 0.91
CA GLY A 307 24.70 20.42 2.27
C GLY A 307 24.77 19.28 3.31
N GLU A 308 24.16 19.52 4.45
CA GLU A 308 24.11 18.64 5.61
C GLU A 308 22.83 17.81 5.62
N ILE A 309 22.93 16.49 5.81
CA ILE A 309 21.80 15.58 5.95
C ILE A 309 21.94 14.77 7.23
N THR A 310 20.91 14.81 8.06
CA THR A 310 20.85 14.03 9.29
C THR A 310 19.52 13.30 9.42
N ASN A 311 19.59 11.98 9.68
CA ASN A 311 18.44 11.12 9.94
C ASN A 311 17.29 11.36 8.95
N SER A 312 17.54 11.19 7.64
CA SER A 312 16.60 11.58 6.58
C SER A 312 16.59 10.61 5.40
N VAL A 313 15.51 10.61 4.65
CA VAL A 313 15.33 9.78 3.45
C VAL A 313 15.19 10.67 2.23
N LEU A 314 16.10 10.56 1.28
CA LEU A 314 16.12 11.31 0.04
C LEU A 314 15.81 10.38 -1.13
N PHE A 315 14.76 10.71 -1.86
CA PHE A 315 14.33 9.97 -3.05
C PHE A 315 15.14 10.35 -4.27
N THR A 316 14.97 9.55 -5.32
CA THR A 316 15.64 9.74 -6.62
C THR A 316 15.58 11.17 -7.10
N GLY A 317 16.75 11.72 -7.44
CA GLY A 317 16.90 13.05 -8.06
C GLY A 317 16.74 14.23 -7.10
N ALA A 318 16.66 14.01 -5.78
CA ALA A 318 16.64 15.12 -4.81
C ALA A 318 17.97 15.90 -4.82
N LYS A 319 17.89 17.23 -4.69
CA LYS A 319 19.04 18.12 -4.68
C LYS A 319 19.07 18.94 -3.39
N VAL A 320 20.24 19.00 -2.76
CA VAL A 320 20.47 19.76 -1.52
C VAL A 320 21.67 20.68 -1.74
N GLY A 321 21.42 21.98 -1.76
CA GLY A 321 22.41 23.03 -2.03
C GLY A 321 23.37 23.26 -0.87
N LYS A 322 24.42 24.07 -1.12
CA LYS A 322 25.46 24.41 -0.14
C LYS A 322 24.87 25.04 1.12
N GLY A 323 25.33 24.59 2.28
CA GLY A 323 24.89 25.09 3.58
C GLY A 323 23.45 24.75 3.95
N ALA A 324 22.70 24.11 3.06
CA ALA A 324 21.34 23.64 3.40
C ALA A 324 21.40 22.48 4.41
N LYS A 325 20.39 22.38 5.27
CA LYS A 325 20.30 21.37 6.33
C LYS A 325 18.98 20.59 6.25
N ILE A 326 19.09 19.28 6.14
CA ILE A 326 17.94 18.37 6.12
C ILE A 326 17.99 17.49 7.37
N ILE A 327 16.99 17.62 8.23
CA ILE A 327 16.97 16.98 9.55
C ILE A 327 15.65 16.25 9.76
N ASN A 328 15.69 14.95 10.10
CA ASN A 328 14.51 14.14 10.40
C ASN A 328 13.42 14.28 9.33
N SER A 329 13.77 14.30 8.05
CA SER A 329 12.87 14.66 6.97
C SER A 329 12.88 13.66 5.82
N VAL A 330 11.79 13.66 5.05
CA VAL A 330 11.64 12.85 3.84
C VAL A 330 11.52 13.81 2.65
N LEU A 331 12.49 13.75 1.72
CA LEU A 331 12.45 14.49 0.47
C LEU A 331 12.01 13.55 -0.65
N MET A 332 10.80 13.75 -1.19
CA MET A 332 10.24 12.93 -2.25
C MET A 332 10.93 13.19 -3.62
N PRO A 333 10.62 12.42 -4.69
CA PRO A 333 11.31 12.52 -5.97
C PRO A 333 11.44 13.94 -6.51
N GLY A 334 12.66 14.30 -6.96
CA GLY A 334 12.91 15.58 -7.64
C GLY A 334 12.82 16.84 -6.77
N VAL A 335 12.78 16.71 -5.45
CA VAL A 335 12.80 17.86 -4.54
C VAL A 335 14.11 18.63 -4.68
N VAL A 336 14.03 19.95 -4.70
CA VAL A 336 15.19 20.83 -4.74
C VAL A 336 15.19 21.74 -3.51
N VAL A 337 16.23 21.64 -2.69
CA VAL A 337 16.47 22.51 -1.56
C VAL A 337 17.66 23.40 -1.91
N ASP A 338 17.41 24.71 -2.05
CA ASP A 338 18.43 25.69 -2.43
C ASP A 338 19.38 25.98 -1.24
N GLU A 339 20.40 26.80 -1.48
CA GLU A 339 21.48 27.12 -0.53
C GLU A 339 20.95 27.68 0.81
N ASN A 340 21.60 27.25 1.92
CA ASN A 340 21.32 27.70 3.29
C ASN A 340 19.86 27.51 3.77
N ALA A 341 19.02 26.77 3.05
CA ALA A 341 17.67 26.45 3.50
C ALA A 341 17.71 25.33 4.57
N VAL A 342 16.73 25.35 5.47
CA VAL A 342 16.61 24.36 6.56
C VAL A 342 15.26 23.64 6.45
N VAL A 343 15.31 22.31 6.41
CA VAL A 343 14.13 21.44 6.40
C VAL A 343 14.20 20.53 7.62
N THR A 344 13.25 20.66 8.54
CA THR A 344 13.25 19.91 9.79
C THR A 344 11.91 19.20 10.02
N ARG A 345 11.93 17.89 10.28
CA ARG A 345 10.75 17.10 10.64
C ARG A 345 9.60 17.33 9.67
N ALA A 346 9.87 17.21 8.37
CA ALA A 346 8.93 17.47 7.31
C ALA A 346 8.90 16.33 6.26
N LEU A 347 7.79 16.25 5.53
CA LEU A 347 7.66 15.47 4.31
C LEU A 347 7.49 16.47 3.16
N VAL A 348 8.46 16.53 2.26
CA VAL A 348 8.46 17.43 1.10
C VAL A 348 7.99 16.67 -0.13
N ALA A 349 6.89 17.11 -0.73
CA ALA A 349 6.25 16.43 -1.86
C ALA A 349 7.07 16.49 -3.15
N ASP A 350 6.72 15.63 -4.11
CA ASP A 350 7.42 15.47 -5.40
C ASP A 350 7.62 16.82 -6.12
N ASN A 351 8.85 17.05 -6.59
CA ASN A 351 9.25 18.23 -7.39
C ASN A 351 9.05 19.58 -6.70
N VAL A 352 8.88 19.61 -5.38
CA VAL A 352 8.80 20.87 -4.63
C VAL A 352 10.18 21.51 -4.56
N LYS A 353 10.21 22.83 -4.68
CA LYS A 353 11.40 23.66 -4.51
C LYS A 353 11.31 24.48 -3.24
N ILE A 354 12.32 24.34 -2.36
CA ILE A 354 12.55 25.15 -1.16
C ILE A 354 13.60 26.19 -1.51
N GLY A 355 13.25 27.47 -1.46
CA GLY A 355 14.14 28.57 -1.84
C GLY A 355 15.26 28.82 -0.83
N ALA A 356 16.30 29.52 -1.30
CA ALA A 356 17.50 29.78 -0.51
C ALA A 356 17.18 30.48 0.83
N GLY A 357 17.81 30.01 1.91
CA GLY A 357 17.63 30.52 3.25
C GLY A 357 16.28 30.25 3.91
N ALA A 358 15.33 29.64 3.20
CA ALA A 358 14.01 29.34 3.76
C ALA A 358 14.12 28.31 4.89
N VAL A 359 13.26 28.43 5.90
CA VAL A 359 13.15 27.48 7.01
C VAL A 359 11.73 26.88 6.98
N VAL A 360 11.66 25.56 6.92
CA VAL A 360 10.39 24.82 6.90
C VAL A 360 10.42 23.63 7.87
N GLY A 361 9.25 23.32 8.42
CA GLY A 361 9.11 22.30 9.44
C GLY A 361 9.46 22.79 10.85
N ASP A 362 9.00 22.04 11.85
CA ASP A 362 9.25 22.33 13.27
C ASP A 362 9.63 21.04 14.01
N ALA A 363 10.84 21.05 14.59
CA ALA A 363 11.36 19.93 15.39
C ALA A 363 10.48 19.57 16.60
N LYS A 364 9.67 20.51 17.11
CA LYS A 364 8.82 20.36 18.30
C LYS A 364 7.37 19.99 17.96
N SER A 365 6.98 20.05 16.70
CA SER A 365 5.62 19.70 16.28
C SER A 365 5.29 18.25 16.59
N GLU A 366 4.08 17.99 17.08
CA GLU A 366 3.56 16.62 17.26
C GLU A 366 3.31 15.93 15.91
N HIS A 367 2.89 16.71 14.89
CA HIS A 367 2.59 16.23 13.55
C HIS A 367 3.67 16.62 12.54
N ILE A 368 3.81 15.79 11.52
CA ILE A 368 4.74 16.02 10.41
C ILE A 368 4.15 17.10 9.48
N GLU A 369 4.95 18.11 9.15
CA GLU A 369 4.56 19.13 8.19
C GLU A 369 4.68 18.59 6.76
N LEU A 370 3.58 18.67 5.98
CA LEU A 370 3.59 18.41 4.55
C LEU A 370 3.91 19.68 3.78
N ILE A 371 5.04 19.70 3.09
CA ILE A 371 5.42 20.79 2.18
C ILE A 371 5.05 20.38 0.75
N SER A 372 3.88 20.83 0.28
CA SER A 372 3.31 20.44 -1.03
C SER A 372 3.44 21.51 -2.11
N LYS A 373 3.94 22.69 -1.76
CA LYS A 373 4.07 23.86 -2.67
C LYS A 373 5.48 24.43 -2.57
N ARG A 374 5.88 25.11 -3.67
CA ARG A 374 7.14 25.87 -3.68
C ARG A 374 7.19 26.87 -2.52
N VAL A 375 8.27 26.85 -1.76
CA VAL A 375 8.58 27.85 -0.73
C VAL A 375 9.56 28.88 -1.31
N LYS A 376 9.20 30.18 -1.19
CA LYS A 376 10.10 31.27 -1.63
C LYS A 376 11.30 31.35 -0.67
N GLY A 377 12.46 31.69 -1.22
CA GLY A 377 13.66 32.00 -0.43
C GLY A 377 13.50 33.30 0.39
N LEU A 378 14.37 33.46 1.35
CA LEU A 378 14.57 34.75 2.01
C LEU A 378 15.32 35.66 1.02
N GLU A 379 14.80 36.88 0.82
CA GLU A 379 15.44 37.93 0.00
C GLU A 379 16.67 38.50 0.72
#